data_65b7796746a3b199798db29437b0dda8
#
_entry.id   65b7796746a3b199798db29437b0dda8
#
_cell.length_a   1.000
_cell.length_b   1.000
_cell.length_c   1.000
_cell.angle_alpha   90.00
_cell.angle_beta   90.00
_cell.angle_gamma   90.00
#
_symmetry.space_group_name_H-M   'P 1'
#
loop_
_entity.id
_entity.type
_entity.pdbx_description
1 polymer ?
#
loop_
_entity_poly.entity_id
_entity_poly.type
_entity_poly.pdbx_seq_one_letter_code
_entity_poly.pdbx_strand_id
1 'polypeptide(L)'
;MSEQERTEGVAGSTRRQWLAQMGGLAAGAGLSALGGTAARPAWAQGQPKRGGVLKVATVDKPVNMDPGYAQLYSSLQVYQNVYNKLVYVDDKGQFVPGLARSWKADGDKAWVFDLVDNAVFHNGEAFTAKDVAFTFNRLLDAKNKLPMRVFFSPVEGVEALGAHQVRFSLSRPFGPLFAMLAQATEIVNEKALAEKDPKLFPVGTGPYRFVEWVKDDHITLERWDKYFRPGKPYLDRIIFQAPADDTVRLTGLQTGRYNWIQTVPPQRIPELERQTREMKSSPGRPYFPFYLMLNASRPPFNDKRLRQAIAWTIDRSEIVKLVYYDTHVVTAEPTPEPSPWATGVNAHKGGPNLEKAKQLLADAGKASGLTLTYLVKSQVPVLVKTGEILREQLKKVGITLDVRPLESGQYFEELVGKKFDIAGGYWSVTVDPDMFYYPMQHSSSAWNFCGFKSEEADKRLDAFRFTASPAARKKMYPELVRWFQEEGSLVVFSNELQRYWMKPNVQGSTPLSSLELRFEDTWLA
;
A
#
# COMPACT_ATOMS: atom_id res chain seq x y z
N MET A 1 37.20 -22.38 -47.96
CA MET A 1 36.98 -22.86 -46.62
C MET A 1 36.48 -21.64 -45.87
N SER A 2 35.33 -21.36 -45.92
CA SER A 2 33.92 -21.65 -45.56
C SER A 2 33.61 -20.96 -44.23
N GLU A 3 33.03 -19.74 -44.40
CA GLU A 3 32.16 -19.13 -43.38
C GLU A 3 30.95 -20.02 -43.19
N GLN A 4 30.84 -20.67 -42.05
CA GLN A 4 29.62 -21.21 -41.49
C GLN A 4 29.85 -21.51 -40.01
N GLU A 5 28.89 -21.15 -39.19
CA GLU A 5 28.76 -21.38 -37.75
C GLU A 5 29.07 -20.18 -36.86
N ARG A 6 28.03 -19.39 -36.63
CA ARG A 6 27.57 -18.86 -35.31
C ARG A 6 26.29 -18.05 -35.45
N THR A 7 25.16 -18.74 -35.51
CA THR A 7 23.86 -18.20 -35.16
C THR A 7 23.16 -19.23 -34.28
N GLU A 8 23.41 -19.22 -32.98
CA GLU A 8 22.52 -19.76 -31.96
C GLU A 8 21.89 -18.55 -31.27
N GLY A 9 20.72 -18.23 -31.48
CA GLY A 9 19.41 -18.52 -31.19
C GLY A 9 19.06 -18.13 -29.75
N VAL A 10 18.71 -16.82 -29.52
CA VAL A 10 17.93 -16.44 -28.32
C VAL A 10 16.54 -17.03 -28.48
N ALA A 11 16.30 -18.20 -27.90
CA ALA A 11 15.00 -18.83 -27.84
C ALA A 11 14.06 -18.00 -26.94
N GLY A 12 13.18 -17.23 -27.55
CA GLY A 12 12.06 -16.62 -26.88
C GLY A 12 11.16 -17.70 -26.28
N SER A 13 10.80 -17.56 -25.00
CA SER A 13 9.85 -18.46 -24.36
C SER A 13 8.53 -18.39 -25.10
N THR A 14 8.06 -19.55 -25.57
CA THR A 14 6.84 -19.63 -26.37
C THR A 14 5.59 -19.32 -25.54
N ARG A 15 4.57 -18.75 -26.20
CA ARG A 15 3.22 -18.46 -25.69
C ARG A 15 2.61 -19.60 -24.83
N ARG A 16 2.99 -20.86 -25.13
CA ARG A 16 2.59 -22.06 -24.35
C ARG A 16 3.20 -22.12 -22.96
N GLN A 17 4.43 -21.62 -22.73
CA GLN A 17 5.08 -21.63 -21.42
C GLN A 17 4.51 -20.56 -20.50
N TRP A 18 4.11 -19.41 -21.04
CA TRP A 18 3.44 -18.36 -20.28
C TRP A 18 2.04 -18.77 -19.82
N LEU A 19 1.27 -19.44 -20.69
CA LEU A 19 -0.06 -19.99 -20.38
C LEU A 19 0.01 -21.15 -19.37
N ALA A 20 1.09 -21.93 -19.37
CA ALA A 20 1.28 -23.01 -18.41
C ALA A 20 1.62 -22.50 -16.99
N GLN A 21 2.28 -21.35 -16.87
CA GLN A 21 2.60 -20.77 -15.55
C GLN A 21 1.43 -20.03 -14.89
N MET A 22 0.48 -19.53 -15.68
CA MET A 22 -0.70 -18.81 -15.17
C MET A 22 -1.98 -19.68 -15.17
N GLY A 23 -2.03 -20.73 -16.00
CA GLY A 23 -3.17 -21.65 -16.12
C GLY A 23 -3.05 -22.96 -15.32
N GLY A 24 -1.91 -23.23 -14.69
CA GLY A 24 -1.60 -24.49 -14.01
C GLY A 24 -2.31 -24.75 -12.68
N LEU A 25 -3.24 -23.89 -12.24
CA LEU A 25 -3.95 -24.04 -10.96
C LEU A 25 -5.45 -24.38 -11.07
N ALA A 26 -5.94 -24.67 -12.27
CA ALA A 26 -7.38 -24.92 -12.48
C ALA A 26 -7.74 -26.35 -12.97
N ALA A 27 -6.82 -27.30 -12.99
CA ALA A 27 -7.16 -28.69 -13.40
C ALA A 27 -6.47 -29.71 -12.47
N GLY A 28 -7.13 -30.04 -11.37
CA GLY A 28 -6.64 -31.06 -10.43
C GLY A 28 -7.58 -31.32 -9.25
N ALA A 29 -8.89 -31.42 -9.49
CA ALA A 29 -9.81 -31.98 -8.49
C ALA A 29 -9.95 -33.49 -8.73
N GLY A 30 -8.92 -34.25 -8.36
CA GLY A 30 -8.93 -35.70 -8.25
C GLY A 30 -8.66 -36.08 -6.81
N LEU A 31 -9.61 -36.72 -6.15
CA LEU A 31 -9.55 -37.22 -4.79
C LEU A 31 -8.22 -37.87 -4.45
N SER A 32 -7.50 -37.33 -3.47
CA SER A 32 -6.58 -38.08 -2.62
C SER A 32 -6.64 -37.49 -1.23
N ALA A 33 -7.40 -38.13 -0.36
CA ALA A 33 -7.38 -37.92 1.07
C ALA A 33 -6.02 -38.37 1.61
N LEU A 34 -5.07 -37.44 1.75
CA LEU A 34 -3.91 -37.58 2.63
C LEU A 34 -3.72 -36.24 3.31
N GLY A 35 -3.90 -36.28 4.63
CA GLY A 35 -3.86 -35.14 5.52
C GLY A 35 -2.53 -34.38 5.49
N GLY A 36 -2.48 -33.31 4.71
CA GLY A 36 -1.51 -32.25 4.89
C GLY A 36 -2.09 -31.23 5.86
N THR A 37 -1.70 -31.30 7.13
CA THR A 37 -1.97 -30.24 8.10
C THR A 37 -1.23 -28.97 7.63
N ALA A 38 -1.94 -28.09 6.91
CA ALA A 38 -1.51 -26.72 6.76
C ALA A 38 -1.30 -26.16 8.19
N ALA A 39 -0.05 -25.84 8.54
CA ALA A 39 0.30 -25.30 9.84
C ALA A 39 -0.52 -24.02 10.06
N ARG A 40 -1.58 -24.12 10.86
CA ARG A 40 -2.34 -22.97 11.35
C ARG A 40 -1.38 -22.11 12.17
N PRO A 41 -1.40 -20.78 12.01
CA PRO A 41 -0.62 -19.91 12.87
C PRO A 41 -0.89 -20.26 14.34
N ALA A 42 0.15 -20.31 15.16
CA ALA A 42 0.11 -20.79 16.56
C ALA A 42 -0.90 -20.07 17.49
N TRP A 43 -1.51 -19.00 17.03
CA TRP A 43 -2.52 -18.20 17.75
C TRP A 43 -3.98 -18.55 17.41
N ALA A 44 -4.24 -19.46 16.47
CA ALA A 44 -5.59 -19.95 16.15
C ALA A 44 -5.96 -21.16 17.04
N GLN A 45 -6.08 -20.93 18.36
CA GLN A 45 -6.56 -21.96 19.29
C GLN A 45 -8.08 -21.85 19.45
N GLY A 46 -8.82 -22.87 19.03
CA GLY A 46 -10.26 -23.01 19.19
C GLY A 46 -11.05 -22.98 17.87
N GLN A 47 -12.29 -23.44 17.93
CA GLN A 47 -13.24 -23.27 16.81
C GLN A 47 -13.82 -21.86 16.84
N PRO A 48 -14.02 -21.21 15.66
CA PRO A 48 -14.63 -19.90 15.60
C PRO A 48 -16.01 -19.87 16.27
N LYS A 49 -16.22 -18.88 17.13
CA LYS A 49 -17.48 -18.63 17.79
C LYS A 49 -18.22 -17.49 17.10
N ARG A 50 -19.54 -17.60 16.97
CA ARG A 50 -20.37 -16.51 16.50
C ARG A 50 -20.76 -15.59 17.66
N GLY A 51 -20.89 -14.30 17.35
CA GLY A 51 -21.36 -13.29 18.30
C GLY A 51 -20.27 -12.33 18.76
N GLY A 52 -20.71 -11.34 19.51
CA GLY A 52 -19.86 -10.35 20.14
C GLY A 52 -19.60 -9.09 19.33
N VAL A 53 -19.06 -8.09 20.02
CA VAL A 53 -18.75 -6.76 19.49
C VAL A 53 -17.25 -6.52 19.54
N LEU A 54 -16.63 -6.26 18.38
CA LEU A 54 -15.23 -5.86 18.30
C LEU A 54 -15.13 -4.33 18.34
N LYS A 55 -14.43 -3.80 19.35
CA LYS A 55 -14.14 -2.38 19.49
C LYS A 55 -12.72 -2.10 18.99
N VAL A 56 -12.63 -1.35 17.90
CA VAL A 56 -11.41 -1.07 17.15
C VAL A 56 -10.99 0.38 17.36
N ALA A 57 -9.74 0.63 17.73
CA ALA A 57 -9.21 1.99 17.78
C ALA A 57 -8.16 2.21 16.68
N THR A 58 -8.47 3.13 15.75
CA THR A 58 -7.62 3.54 14.64
C THR A 58 -6.82 4.79 14.95
N VAL A 59 -5.82 5.13 14.12
CA VAL A 59 -4.98 6.33 14.32
C VAL A 59 -5.76 7.58 13.94
N ASP A 60 -6.33 7.59 12.73
CA ASP A 60 -6.99 8.77 12.16
C ASP A 60 -8.49 8.53 12.00
N LYS A 61 -9.25 9.62 12.02
CA LYS A 61 -10.67 9.61 11.71
C LYS A 61 -10.89 9.40 10.22
N PRO A 62 -11.80 8.51 9.81
CA PRO A 62 -12.25 8.44 8.42
C PRO A 62 -12.81 9.77 7.96
N VAL A 63 -12.58 10.12 6.69
CA VAL A 63 -13.07 11.37 6.10
C VAL A 63 -14.17 11.16 5.08
N ASN A 64 -14.21 9.98 4.48
CA ASN A 64 -15.30 9.55 3.60
C ASN A 64 -15.22 8.03 3.38
N MET A 65 -16.32 7.44 2.88
CA MET A 65 -16.46 6.00 2.65
C MET A 65 -16.59 5.62 1.17
N ASP A 66 -16.47 6.58 0.24
CA ASP A 66 -16.46 6.28 -1.20
C ASP A 66 -15.09 5.74 -1.62
N PRO A 67 -15.00 4.49 -2.10
CA PRO A 67 -13.73 3.87 -2.48
C PRO A 67 -12.98 4.64 -3.59
N GLY A 68 -13.69 5.33 -4.47
CA GLY A 68 -13.09 6.13 -5.54
C GLY A 68 -12.31 7.35 -5.04
N TYR A 69 -12.65 7.85 -3.85
CA TYR A 69 -11.98 8.97 -3.17
C TYR A 69 -11.01 8.54 -2.08
N ALA A 70 -11.10 7.31 -1.59
CA ALA A 70 -10.43 6.91 -0.39
C ALA A 70 -8.92 6.83 -0.58
N GLN A 71 -8.23 7.86 -0.12
CA GLN A 71 -6.77 7.95 -0.09
C GLN A 71 -6.20 7.81 1.31
N LEU A 72 -7.05 7.95 2.33
CA LEU A 72 -6.62 7.85 3.72
C LEU A 72 -6.84 6.43 4.24
N TYR A 73 -5.80 5.91 4.85
CA TYR A 73 -5.80 4.58 5.43
C TYR A 73 -6.92 4.37 6.47
N SER A 74 -7.28 5.43 7.21
CA SER A 74 -8.39 5.41 8.17
C SER A 74 -9.75 5.08 7.56
N SER A 75 -10.05 5.67 6.38
CA SER A 75 -11.28 5.35 5.64
C SER A 75 -11.26 3.92 5.11
N LEU A 76 -10.11 3.52 4.55
CA LEU A 76 -9.86 2.19 3.99
C LEU A 76 -10.11 1.09 5.05
N GLN A 77 -9.62 1.25 6.28
CA GLN A 77 -9.81 0.29 7.37
C GLN A 77 -11.28 0.01 7.70
N VAL A 78 -12.16 0.99 7.54
CA VAL A 78 -13.59 0.84 7.77
C VAL A 78 -14.29 0.23 6.55
N TYR A 79 -14.14 0.86 5.38
CA TYR A 79 -14.94 0.47 4.23
C TYR A 79 -14.52 -0.89 3.62
N GLN A 80 -13.31 -1.39 3.87
CA GLN A 80 -12.91 -2.76 3.50
C GLN A 80 -13.75 -3.87 4.15
N ASN A 81 -14.48 -3.54 5.21
CA ASN A 81 -15.44 -4.45 5.83
C ASN A 81 -16.85 -4.30 5.25
N VAL A 82 -17.11 -3.22 4.50
CA VAL A 82 -18.40 -2.91 3.87
C VAL A 82 -18.44 -3.37 2.42
N TYR A 83 -17.32 -3.25 1.71
CA TYR A 83 -17.22 -3.60 0.30
C TYR A 83 -16.39 -4.86 0.08
N ASN A 84 -16.47 -5.40 -1.13
CA ASN A 84 -15.54 -6.41 -1.63
C ASN A 84 -14.87 -5.97 -2.92
N LYS A 85 -13.74 -6.60 -3.22
CA LYS A 85 -12.95 -6.45 -4.45
C LYS A 85 -13.13 -7.65 -5.38
N LEU A 86 -12.71 -7.50 -6.62
CA LEU A 86 -12.67 -8.62 -7.57
C LEU A 86 -11.63 -9.66 -7.14
N VAL A 87 -10.46 -9.18 -6.71
CA VAL A 87 -9.28 -9.99 -6.40
C VAL A 87 -8.70 -9.53 -5.08
N TYR A 88 -8.13 -10.45 -4.32
CA TYR A 88 -7.38 -10.20 -3.10
C TYR A 88 -5.96 -10.72 -3.21
N VAL A 89 -5.15 -10.47 -2.20
CA VAL A 89 -3.79 -11.02 -2.05
C VAL A 89 -3.71 -11.79 -0.75
N ASP A 90 -3.17 -13.01 -0.79
CA ASP A 90 -2.91 -13.82 0.40
C ASP A 90 -1.61 -13.43 1.11
N ASP A 91 -1.30 -14.11 2.21
CA ASP A 91 -0.07 -13.84 3.01
C ASP A 91 1.22 -14.18 2.26
N LYS A 92 1.14 -14.91 1.14
CA LYS A 92 2.27 -15.26 0.27
C LYS A 92 2.44 -14.30 -0.89
N GLY A 93 1.57 -13.27 -0.99
CA GLY A 93 1.56 -12.31 -2.09
C GLY A 93 0.94 -12.87 -3.38
N GLN A 94 0.14 -13.94 -3.30
CA GLN A 94 -0.54 -14.52 -4.45
C GLN A 94 -1.94 -13.91 -4.61
N PHE A 95 -2.37 -13.70 -5.85
CA PHE A 95 -3.72 -13.23 -6.15
C PHE A 95 -4.74 -14.35 -5.96
N VAL A 96 -5.75 -14.08 -5.13
CA VAL A 96 -6.80 -15.04 -4.77
C VAL A 96 -8.19 -14.48 -5.06
N PRO A 97 -9.21 -15.35 -5.25
CA PRO A 97 -10.58 -14.95 -5.55
C PRO A 97 -11.21 -14.02 -4.51
N GLY A 98 -11.91 -12.99 -5.03
CA GLY A 98 -12.83 -12.14 -4.31
C GLY A 98 -14.24 -12.28 -4.88
N LEU A 99 -14.78 -11.22 -5.49
CA LEU A 99 -16.00 -11.27 -6.28
C LEU A 99 -15.77 -11.90 -7.67
N ALA A 100 -14.53 -11.92 -8.16
CA ALA A 100 -14.13 -12.77 -9.27
C ALA A 100 -13.72 -14.15 -8.74
N ARG A 101 -14.39 -15.21 -9.21
CA ARG A 101 -14.05 -16.60 -8.87
C ARG A 101 -12.89 -17.15 -9.70
N SER A 102 -12.72 -16.61 -10.93
CA SER A 102 -11.63 -16.95 -11.83
C SER A 102 -11.41 -15.83 -12.85
N TRP A 103 -10.27 -15.89 -13.54
CA TRP A 103 -9.93 -14.94 -14.61
C TRP A 103 -9.03 -15.59 -15.66
N LYS A 104 -9.10 -15.07 -16.89
CA LYS A 104 -8.24 -15.48 -17.99
C LYS A 104 -7.87 -14.31 -18.87
N ALA A 105 -6.68 -14.36 -19.45
CA ALA A 105 -6.28 -13.41 -20.48
C ALA A 105 -7.10 -13.64 -21.76
N ASP A 106 -7.50 -12.54 -22.39
CA ASP A 106 -8.13 -12.51 -23.70
C ASP A 106 -7.23 -11.71 -24.65
N GLY A 107 -6.20 -12.40 -25.17
CA GLY A 107 -5.09 -11.77 -25.86
C GLY A 107 -4.12 -11.06 -24.91
N ASP A 108 -3.41 -10.04 -25.42
CA ASP A 108 -2.38 -9.33 -24.67
C ASP A 108 -2.92 -8.05 -24.00
N LYS A 109 -4.12 -7.63 -24.39
CA LYS A 109 -4.71 -6.35 -24.00
C LYS A 109 -6.11 -6.47 -23.39
N ALA A 110 -6.50 -7.67 -22.97
CA ALA A 110 -7.76 -7.83 -22.26
C ALA A 110 -7.70 -8.97 -21.24
N TRP A 111 -8.58 -8.87 -20.25
CA TRP A 111 -8.82 -9.88 -19.24
C TRP A 111 -10.31 -10.09 -19.07
N VAL A 112 -10.71 -11.35 -18.98
CA VAL A 112 -12.09 -11.75 -18.69
C VAL A 112 -12.13 -12.36 -17.30
N PHE A 113 -13.07 -11.88 -16.48
CA PHE A 113 -13.29 -12.35 -15.11
C PHE A 113 -14.65 -13.01 -15.02
N ASP A 114 -14.70 -14.23 -14.50
CA ASP A 114 -15.93 -14.91 -14.12
C ASP A 114 -16.27 -14.53 -12.68
N LEU A 115 -17.47 -14.04 -12.45
CA LEU A 115 -17.91 -13.51 -11.15
C LEU A 115 -18.69 -14.55 -10.34
N VAL A 116 -18.73 -14.36 -9.02
CA VAL A 116 -19.64 -15.10 -8.15
C VAL A 116 -21.10 -14.72 -8.47
N ASP A 117 -22.03 -15.64 -8.28
CA ASP A 117 -23.45 -15.50 -8.62
C ASP A 117 -24.36 -15.39 -7.38
N ASN A 118 -23.78 -15.48 -6.21
CA ASN A 118 -24.49 -15.51 -4.92
C ASN A 118 -24.23 -14.28 -4.03
N ALA A 119 -23.53 -13.26 -4.53
CA ALA A 119 -23.30 -12.04 -3.76
C ALA A 119 -24.49 -11.08 -3.87
N VAL A 120 -24.82 -10.43 -2.73
CA VAL A 120 -25.92 -9.47 -2.61
C VAL A 120 -25.42 -8.23 -1.91
N PHE A 121 -25.74 -7.06 -2.43
CA PHE A 121 -25.44 -5.78 -1.81
C PHE A 121 -26.30 -5.56 -0.52
N HIS A 122 -25.84 -4.70 0.35
CA HIS A 122 -26.53 -4.39 1.62
C HIS A 122 -27.92 -3.76 1.43
N ASN A 123 -28.20 -3.20 0.26
CA ASN A 123 -29.54 -2.72 -0.12
C ASN A 123 -30.46 -3.82 -0.67
N GLY A 124 -29.96 -5.06 -0.77
CA GLY A 124 -30.72 -6.21 -1.26
C GLY A 124 -30.62 -6.48 -2.76
N GLU A 125 -29.94 -5.63 -3.53
CA GLU A 125 -29.72 -5.83 -4.97
C GLU A 125 -28.69 -6.96 -5.19
N ALA A 126 -28.92 -7.79 -6.21
CA ALA A 126 -27.97 -8.82 -6.61
C ALA A 126 -26.72 -8.19 -7.24
N PHE A 127 -25.55 -8.69 -6.90
CA PHE A 127 -24.29 -8.31 -7.54
C PHE A 127 -24.20 -8.93 -8.94
N THR A 128 -23.82 -8.12 -9.93
CA THR A 128 -23.67 -8.53 -11.33
C THR A 128 -22.44 -7.89 -11.98
N ALA A 129 -22.13 -8.33 -13.21
CA ALA A 129 -21.08 -7.73 -14.03
C ALA A 129 -21.35 -6.25 -14.38
N LYS A 130 -22.61 -5.80 -14.33
CA LYS A 130 -22.94 -4.38 -14.53
C LYS A 130 -22.38 -3.50 -13.42
N ASP A 131 -22.38 -3.96 -12.16
CA ASP A 131 -21.82 -3.21 -11.03
C ASP A 131 -20.30 -3.07 -11.17
N VAL A 132 -19.62 -4.08 -11.66
CA VAL A 132 -18.18 -4.01 -11.97
C VAL A 132 -17.93 -3.00 -13.08
N ALA A 133 -18.64 -3.11 -14.20
CA ALA A 133 -18.52 -2.19 -15.33
C ALA A 133 -18.81 -0.74 -14.90
N PHE A 134 -19.88 -0.52 -14.13
CA PHE A 134 -20.22 0.79 -13.57
C PHE A 134 -19.09 1.34 -12.68
N THR A 135 -18.59 0.53 -11.74
CA THR A 135 -17.53 0.95 -10.79
C THR A 135 -16.31 1.45 -11.54
N PHE A 136 -15.82 0.68 -12.51
CA PHE A 136 -14.59 1.05 -13.22
C PHE A 136 -14.82 2.16 -14.24
N ASN A 137 -15.94 2.17 -14.96
CA ASN A 137 -16.24 3.25 -15.91
C ASN A 137 -16.45 4.58 -15.18
N ARG A 138 -17.10 4.55 -13.99
CA ARG A 138 -17.16 5.71 -13.09
C ARG A 138 -15.76 6.19 -12.69
N LEU A 139 -14.87 5.27 -12.33
CA LEU A 139 -13.49 5.57 -11.94
C LEU A 139 -12.69 6.17 -13.08
N LEU A 140 -12.84 5.65 -14.29
CA LEU A 140 -12.11 6.06 -15.49
C LEU A 140 -12.60 7.39 -16.07
N ASP A 141 -13.85 7.77 -15.84
CA ASP A 141 -14.39 9.06 -16.31
C ASP A 141 -13.73 10.22 -15.57
N ALA A 142 -12.97 11.02 -16.33
CA ALA A 142 -12.26 12.20 -15.82
C ALA A 142 -13.19 13.25 -15.17
N LYS A 143 -14.47 13.29 -15.55
CA LYS A 143 -15.46 14.23 -15.00
C LYS A 143 -15.71 13.98 -13.51
N ASN A 144 -15.58 12.72 -13.06
CA ASN A 144 -15.79 12.34 -11.67
C ASN A 144 -14.64 12.77 -10.74
N LYS A 145 -13.48 13.15 -11.30
CA LYS A 145 -12.29 13.62 -10.57
C LYS A 145 -11.86 12.65 -9.45
N LEU A 146 -12.01 11.35 -9.66
CA LEU A 146 -11.66 10.33 -8.69
C LEU A 146 -10.14 10.11 -8.68
N PRO A 147 -9.46 10.33 -7.55
CA PRO A 147 -8.00 10.26 -7.47
C PRO A 147 -7.42 8.88 -7.83
N MET A 148 -8.16 7.81 -7.54
CA MET A 148 -7.73 6.44 -7.83
C MET A 148 -7.62 6.14 -9.33
N ARG A 149 -8.16 6.99 -10.19
CA ARG A 149 -8.07 6.87 -11.65
C ARG A 149 -6.64 6.70 -12.17
N VAL A 150 -5.66 7.34 -11.55
CA VAL A 150 -4.26 7.31 -11.98
C VAL A 150 -3.69 5.87 -12.00
N PHE A 151 -4.15 5.03 -11.09
CA PHE A 151 -3.69 3.65 -10.98
C PHE A 151 -4.22 2.74 -12.09
N PHE A 152 -5.32 3.15 -12.74
CA PHE A 152 -5.98 2.40 -13.81
C PHE A 152 -5.86 3.05 -15.18
N SER A 153 -4.93 3.99 -15.35
CA SER A 153 -4.75 4.74 -16.60
C SER A 153 -4.61 3.89 -17.87
N PRO A 154 -4.08 2.65 -17.85
CA PRO A 154 -4.05 1.78 -19.03
C PRO A 154 -5.35 1.03 -19.32
N VAL A 155 -6.34 1.09 -18.41
CA VAL A 155 -7.66 0.48 -18.66
C VAL A 155 -8.48 1.43 -19.53
N GLU A 156 -8.88 0.99 -20.71
CA GLU A 156 -9.69 1.77 -21.67
C GLU A 156 -11.18 1.67 -21.37
N GLY A 157 -11.62 0.53 -20.84
CA GLY A 157 -13.00 0.30 -20.50
C GLY A 157 -13.25 -1.06 -19.87
N VAL A 158 -14.40 -1.17 -19.22
CA VAL A 158 -14.85 -2.40 -18.59
C VAL A 158 -16.29 -2.66 -19.03
N GLU A 159 -16.55 -3.83 -19.60
CA GLU A 159 -17.83 -4.20 -20.17
C GLU A 159 -18.38 -5.51 -19.59
N ALA A 160 -19.67 -5.55 -19.32
CA ALA A 160 -20.37 -6.77 -18.93
C ALA A 160 -20.65 -7.64 -20.15
N LEU A 161 -20.13 -8.88 -20.18
CA LEU A 161 -20.38 -9.87 -21.24
C LEU A 161 -21.63 -10.73 -20.95
N GLY A 162 -22.24 -10.55 -19.79
CA GLY A 162 -23.40 -11.27 -19.29
C GLY A 162 -23.66 -10.90 -17.83
N ALA A 163 -24.46 -11.68 -17.12
CA ALA A 163 -24.77 -11.39 -15.73
C ALA A 163 -23.54 -11.54 -14.79
N HIS A 164 -22.68 -12.52 -15.07
CA HIS A 164 -21.57 -12.90 -14.19
C HIS A 164 -20.23 -13.02 -14.94
N GLN A 165 -20.06 -12.24 -16.00
CA GLN A 165 -18.79 -12.18 -16.71
C GLN A 165 -18.50 -10.75 -17.13
N VAL A 166 -17.27 -10.29 -16.91
CA VAL A 166 -16.83 -8.92 -17.23
C VAL A 166 -15.49 -8.95 -17.95
N ARG A 167 -15.32 -8.06 -18.92
CA ARG A 167 -14.10 -7.87 -19.70
C ARG A 167 -13.47 -6.52 -19.40
N PHE A 168 -12.18 -6.54 -19.12
CA PHE A 168 -11.31 -5.37 -19.01
C PHE A 168 -10.51 -5.23 -20.30
N SER A 169 -10.62 -4.09 -20.97
CA SER A 169 -9.83 -3.75 -22.15
C SER A 169 -8.71 -2.80 -21.79
N LEU A 170 -7.52 -3.03 -22.31
CA LEU A 170 -6.29 -2.30 -22.01
C LEU A 170 -5.72 -1.67 -23.27
N SER A 171 -5.22 -0.44 -23.20
CA SER A 171 -4.49 0.23 -24.29
C SER A 171 -3.20 -0.51 -24.67
N ARG A 172 -2.56 -1.10 -23.68
CA ARG A 172 -1.33 -1.89 -23.78
C ARG A 172 -1.22 -2.89 -22.62
N PRO A 173 -0.33 -3.90 -22.66
CA PRO A 173 -0.14 -4.81 -21.53
C PRO A 173 0.07 -4.03 -20.25
N PHE A 174 -0.51 -4.50 -19.14
CA PHE A 174 -0.44 -3.78 -17.85
C PHE A 174 -0.09 -4.75 -16.72
N GLY A 175 1.22 -4.82 -16.39
CA GLY A 175 1.74 -5.75 -15.39
C GLY A 175 1.14 -5.60 -13.99
N PRO A 176 0.91 -4.38 -13.45
CA PRO A 176 0.34 -4.17 -12.13
C PRO A 176 -1.18 -4.38 -12.02
N LEU A 177 -1.93 -4.72 -13.08
CA LEU A 177 -3.39 -4.76 -13.06
C LEU A 177 -3.95 -5.49 -11.83
N PHE A 178 -3.49 -6.71 -11.56
CA PHE A 178 -4.00 -7.51 -10.44
C PHE A 178 -3.65 -6.90 -9.07
N ALA A 179 -2.49 -6.29 -8.95
CA ALA A 179 -2.10 -5.58 -7.74
C ALA A 179 -3.02 -4.36 -7.50
N MET A 180 -3.37 -3.63 -8.56
CA MET A 180 -4.30 -2.51 -8.47
C MET A 180 -5.72 -2.98 -8.14
N LEU A 181 -6.20 -4.07 -8.76
CA LEU A 181 -7.50 -4.68 -8.44
C LEU A 181 -7.56 -5.18 -6.99
N ALA A 182 -6.45 -5.68 -6.46
CA ALA A 182 -6.37 -6.19 -5.10
C ALA A 182 -6.24 -5.08 -4.05
N GLN A 183 -5.78 -3.88 -4.40
CA GLN A 183 -5.51 -2.83 -3.42
C GLN A 183 -6.48 -1.65 -3.47
N ALA A 184 -6.95 -1.26 -4.64
CA ALA A 184 -7.46 0.09 -4.85
C ALA A 184 -8.92 0.17 -5.32
N THR A 185 -9.66 -0.94 -5.40
CA THR A 185 -10.98 -0.87 -6.05
C THR A 185 -11.99 -1.83 -5.46
N GLU A 186 -12.77 -1.33 -4.57
CA GLU A 186 -13.96 -1.97 -4.05
C GLU A 186 -15.13 -1.72 -5.01
N ILE A 187 -16.00 -2.73 -5.19
CA ILE A 187 -17.14 -2.65 -6.09
C ILE A 187 -18.31 -1.94 -5.41
N VAL A 188 -18.82 -0.92 -6.09
CA VAL A 188 -19.96 -0.10 -5.64
C VAL A 188 -21.22 -0.46 -6.42
N ASN A 189 -22.38 -0.14 -5.84
CA ASN A 189 -23.69 -0.34 -6.48
C ASN A 189 -24.20 0.98 -7.05
N GLU A 190 -24.55 1.00 -8.34
CA GLU A 190 -25.00 2.19 -9.06
C GLU A 190 -26.25 2.81 -8.41
N LYS A 191 -27.25 1.98 -8.10
CA LYS A 191 -28.51 2.44 -7.50
C LYS A 191 -28.28 3.06 -6.12
N ALA A 192 -27.44 2.45 -5.29
CA ALA A 192 -27.12 2.98 -3.97
C ALA A 192 -26.42 4.35 -4.07
N LEU A 193 -25.52 4.52 -5.06
CA LEU A 193 -24.85 5.82 -5.28
C LEU A 193 -25.82 6.91 -5.77
N ALA A 194 -26.87 6.54 -6.51
CA ALA A 194 -27.89 7.46 -6.95
C ALA A 194 -28.84 7.90 -5.81
N GLU A 195 -29.07 7.01 -4.82
CA GLU A 195 -29.99 7.27 -3.72
C GLU A 195 -29.35 8.02 -2.55
N LYS A 196 -28.06 7.78 -2.26
CA LYS A 196 -27.36 8.34 -1.09
C LYS A 196 -25.91 8.67 -1.43
N ASP A 197 -25.38 9.70 -0.78
CA ASP A 197 -23.95 10.04 -0.89
C ASP A 197 -23.07 8.89 -0.33
N PRO A 198 -22.29 8.19 -1.19
CA PRO A 198 -21.46 7.07 -0.78
C PRO A 198 -20.35 7.46 0.20
N LYS A 199 -20.00 8.75 0.29
CA LYS A 199 -19.03 9.26 1.25
C LYS A 199 -19.49 9.10 2.69
N LEU A 200 -20.81 9.11 2.92
CA LEU A 200 -21.42 9.03 4.24
C LEU A 200 -22.21 7.74 4.46
N PHE A 201 -22.76 7.16 3.39
CA PHE A 201 -23.64 6.00 3.44
C PHE A 201 -23.13 4.88 2.51
N PRO A 202 -22.08 4.17 2.90
CA PRO A 202 -21.50 3.12 2.08
C PRO A 202 -22.43 1.90 1.96
N VAL A 203 -22.62 1.41 0.75
CA VAL A 203 -23.39 0.20 0.43
C VAL A 203 -22.53 -0.71 -0.43
N GLY A 204 -22.13 -1.85 0.11
CA GLY A 204 -21.28 -2.84 -0.55
C GLY A 204 -21.85 -4.26 -0.45
N THR A 205 -21.01 -5.23 -0.82
CA THR A 205 -21.29 -6.67 -0.71
C THR A 205 -20.51 -7.31 0.44
N GLY A 206 -19.85 -6.51 1.28
CA GLY A 206 -18.93 -6.97 2.31
C GLY A 206 -19.60 -7.71 3.47
N PRO A 207 -18.78 -8.27 4.39
CA PRO A 207 -19.27 -9.06 5.51
C PRO A 207 -20.06 -8.26 6.54
N TYR A 208 -19.86 -6.96 6.57
CA TYR A 208 -20.56 -6.08 7.51
C TYR A 208 -21.23 -4.93 6.75
N ARG A 209 -22.47 -4.58 7.17
CA ARG A 209 -23.16 -3.40 6.64
C ARG A 209 -22.99 -2.21 7.54
N PHE A 210 -23.01 -1.02 6.95
CA PHE A 210 -22.97 0.24 7.66
C PHE A 210 -24.27 0.48 8.44
N VAL A 211 -24.13 0.93 9.68
CA VAL A 211 -25.26 1.30 10.56
C VAL A 211 -25.28 2.81 10.74
N GLU A 212 -24.21 3.38 11.28
CA GLU A 212 -24.14 4.80 11.62
C GLU A 212 -22.71 5.32 11.63
N TRP A 213 -22.60 6.62 11.42
CA TRP A 213 -21.40 7.40 11.66
C TRP A 213 -21.74 8.59 12.57
N VAL A 214 -21.40 8.46 13.84
CA VAL A 214 -21.52 9.54 14.81
C VAL A 214 -20.23 10.39 14.70
N LYS A 215 -20.40 11.60 14.21
CA LYS A 215 -19.26 12.50 13.96
C LYS A 215 -18.43 12.65 15.24
N ASP A 216 -17.11 12.56 15.09
CA ASP A 216 -16.11 12.71 16.14
C ASP A 216 -16.15 11.64 17.25
N ASP A 217 -17.04 10.65 17.18
CA ASP A 217 -17.13 9.58 18.14
C ASP A 217 -16.83 8.21 17.51
N HIS A 218 -17.75 7.66 16.71
CA HIS A 218 -17.57 6.29 16.21
C HIS A 218 -18.28 6.02 14.88
N ILE A 219 -17.90 4.89 14.28
CA ILE A 219 -18.61 4.27 13.16
C ILE A 219 -18.98 2.86 13.58
N THR A 220 -20.24 2.50 13.39
CA THR A 220 -20.78 1.17 13.68
C THR A 220 -21.07 0.42 12.39
N LEU A 221 -20.54 -0.80 12.32
CA LEU A 221 -20.88 -1.81 11.32
C LEU A 221 -21.55 -3.00 12.01
N GLU A 222 -22.52 -3.62 11.34
CA GLU A 222 -23.16 -4.84 11.83
C GLU A 222 -23.05 -5.98 10.81
N ARG A 223 -23.15 -7.21 11.28
CA ARG A 223 -23.09 -8.42 10.45
C ARG A 223 -24.09 -8.38 9.31
N TRP A 224 -23.63 -8.78 8.12
CA TRP A 224 -24.49 -9.01 6.97
C TRP A 224 -24.79 -10.50 6.82
N ASP A 225 -25.99 -10.94 7.21
CA ASP A 225 -26.35 -12.36 7.21
C ASP A 225 -26.47 -12.97 5.80
N LYS A 226 -26.58 -12.12 4.75
CA LYS A 226 -26.57 -12.55 3.34
C LYS A 226 -25.17 -12.48 2.71
N TYR A 227 -24.12 -12.48 3.53
CA TYR A 227 -22.76 -12.48 2.99
C TYR A 227 -22.48 -13.74 2.20
N PHE A 228 -21.92 -13.59 0.98
CA PHE A 228 -21.79 -14.67 0.01
C PHE A 228 -20.80 -15.79 0.42
N ARG A 229 -19.93 -15.55 1.42
CA ARG A 229 -19.03 -16.58 1.96
C ARG A 229 -19.71 -17.32 3.11
N PRO A 230 -19.99 -18.63 2.96
CA PRO A 230 -20.74 -19.38 3.96
C PRO A 230 -20.07 -19.37 5.34
N GLY A 231 -20.87 -19.20 6.39
CA GLY A 231 -20.42 -19.25 7.77
C GLY A 231 -19.75 -17.98 8.30
N LYS A 232 -19.54 -16.97 7.45
CA LYS A 232 -18.92 -15.68 7.79
C LYS A 232 -19.94 -14.53 7.69
N PRO A 233 -19.65 -13.41 8.35
CA PRO A 233 -18.61 -13.19 9.38
C PRO A 233 -19.04 -13.78 10.74
N TYR A 234 -18.12 -13.81 11.71
CA TYR A 234 -18.39 -14.36 13.03
C TYR A 234 -18.93 -13.33 14.03
N LEU A 235 -18.41 -12.10 14.03
CA LEU A 235 -18.83 -11.04 14.95
C LEU A 235 -20.22 -10.49 14.60
N ASP A 236 -20.94 -10.00 15.62
CA ASP A 236 -22.22 -9.31 15.41
C ASP A 236 -22.01 -7.87 14.96
N ARG A 237 -21.02 -7.17 15.52
CA ARG A 237 -20.75 -5.76 15.28
C ARG A 237 -19.25 -5.43 15.34
N ILE A 238 -18.89 -4.36 14.64
CA ILE A 238 -17.59 -3.69 14.76
C ILE A 238 -17.85 -2.21 15.04
N ILE A 239 -17.18 -1.66 16.04
CA ILE A 239 -17.23 -0.24 16.38
C ILE A 239 -15.83 0.34 16.20
N PHE A 240 -15.68 1.26 15.26
CA PHE A 240 -14.43 1.98 15.01
C PHE A 240 -14.43 3.32 15.73
N GLN A 241 -13.37 3.59 16.48
CA GLN A 241 -13.11 4.88 17.11
C GLN A 241 -11.69 5.34 16.77
N ALA A 242 -11.44 6.66 16.79
CA ALA A 242 -10.12 7.22 16.53
C ALA A 242 -9.71 8.14 17.70
N PRO A 243 -9.20 7.57 18.80
CA PRO A 243 -8.67 8.35 19.92
C PRO A 243 -7.47 9.21 19.51
N ALA A 244 -7.28 10.33 20.22
CA ALA A 244 -6.36 11.39 19.84
C ALA A 244 -4.90 10.95 19.72
N ASP A 245 -4.43 10.03 20.58
CA ASP A 245 -3.03 9.61 20.60
C ASP A 245 -2.83 8.14 20.95
N ASP A 246 -1.59 7.65 20.75
CA ASP A 246 -1.19 6.26 20.99
C ASP A 246 -1.32 5.85 22.46
N THR A 247 -1.14 6.77 23.40
CA THR A 247 -1.23 6.48 24.83
C THR A 247 -2.68 6.20 25.23
N VAL A 248 -3.61 7.00 24.71
CA VAL A 248 -5.06 6.78 24.91
C VAL A 248 -5.49 5.44 24.30
N ARG A 249 -4.99 5.10 23.09
CA ARG A 249 -5.27 3.80 22.47
C ARG A 249 -4.74 2.65 23.32
N LEU A 250 -3.49 2.71 23.74
CA LEU A 250 -2.86 1.67 24.55
C LEU A 250 -3.60 1.50 25.91
N THR A 251 -3.87 2.60 26.61
CA THR A 251 -4.63 2.56 27.88
C THR A 251 -6.02 1.96 27.66
N GLY A 252 -6.69 2.32 26.57
CA GLY A 252 -7.99 1.76 26.19
C GLY A 252 -7.94 0.25 25.92
N LEU A 253 -6.86 -0.26 25.31
CA LEU A 253 -6.64 -1.69 25.15
C LEU A 253 -6.39 -2.35 26.51
N GLN A 254 -5.54 -1.80 27.36
CA GLN A 254 -5.23 -2.34 28.69
C GLN A 254 -6.47 -2.44 29.59
N THR A 255 -7.30 -1.41 29.61
CA THR A 255 -8.53 -1.36 30.41
C THR A 255 -9.71 -2.14 29.81
N GLY A 256 -9.60 -2.65 28.57
CA GLY A 256 -10.69 -3.35 27.88
C GLY A 256 -11.73 -2.44 27.21
N ARG A 257 -11.49 -1.14 27.15
CA ARG A 257 -12.30 -0.21 26.33
C ARG A 257 -12.25 -0.60 24.85
N TYR A 258 -11.07 -1.03 24.37
CA TYR A 258 -10.84 -1.55 23.03
C TYR A 258 -10.42 -3.01 23.06
N ASN A 259 -10.79 -3.76 22.03
CA ASN A 259 -10.34 -5.13 21.82
C ASN A 259 -9.13 -5.18 20.88
N TRP A 260 -9.02 -4.19 20.00
CA TRP A 260 -8.04 -4.10 18.94
C TRP A 260 -7.63 -2.64 18.72
N ILE A 261 -6.33 -2.38 18.58
CA ILE A 261 -5.79 -1.04 18.30
C ILE A 261 -4.74 -1.09 17.20
N GLN A 262 -4.67 -0.02 16.42
CA GLN A 262 -3.79 0.06 15.26
C GLN A 262 -2.32 0.21 15.64
N THR A 263 -2.00 1.11 16.57
CA THR A 263 -0.63 1.44 16.95
C THR A 263 -0.52 1.63 18.46
N VAL A 264 0.71 1.56 18.94
CA VAL A 264 1.13 1.92 20.30
C VAL A 264 2.33 2.87 20.22
N PRO A 265 2.66 3.62 21.28
CA PRO A 265 3.90 4.39 21.29
C PRO A 265 5.11 3.52 20.96
N PRO A 266 5.95 3.85 19.95
CA PRO A 266 7.03 2.98 19.49
C PRO A 266 8.00 2.55 20.60
N GLN A 267 8.31 3.48 21.53
CA GLN A 267 9.18 3.20 22.68
C GLN A 267 8.64 2.14 23.65
N ARG A 268 7.31 1.86 23.59
CA ARG A 268 6.68 0.85 24.45
C ARG A 268 6.69 -0.56 23.82
N ILE A 269 6.94 -0.66 22.52
CA ILE A 269 6.87 -1.95 21.79
C ILE A 269 7.73 -3.04 22.42
N PRO A 270 9.03 -2.81 22.76
CA PRO A 270 9.86 -3.86 23.35
C PRO A 270 9.36 -4.38 24.71
N GLU A 271 8.70 -3.53 25.49
CA GLU A 271 8.08 -3.92 26.75
C GLU A 271 6.79 -4.74 26.50
N LEU A 272 5.93 -4.22 25.63
CA LEU A 272 4.62 -4.83 25.34
C LEU A 272 4.75 -6.21 24.71
N GLU A 273 5.76 -6.47 23.89
CA GLU A 273 6.03 -7.78 23.30
C GLU A 273 6.35 -8.86 24.36
N ARG A 274 6.76 -8.45 25.56
CA ARG A 274 6.95 -9.35 26.70
C ARG A 274 5.67 -9.61 27.49
N GLN A 275 4.64 -8.76 27.35
CA GLN A 275 3.38 -8.80 28.10
C GLN A 275 2.31 -9.65 27.38
N THR A 276 2.67 -10.83 26.89
CA THR A 276 1.79 -11.67 26.02
C THR A 276 0.51 -12.19 26.68
N ARG A 277 0.42 -12.13 28.02
CA ARG A 277 -0.80 -12.55 28.77
C ARG A 277 -1.91 -11.50 28.71
N GLU A 278 -1.56 -10.22 28.60
CA GLU A 278 -2.53 -9.12 28.65
C GLU A 278 -2.93 -8.65 27.25
N MET A 279 -2.04 -8.79 26.30
CA MET A 279 -2.24 -8.41 24.90
C MET A 279 -1.32 -9.21 23.98
N LYS A 280 -1.65 -9.21 22.70
CA LYS A 280 -0.82 -9.80 21.65
C LYS A 280 -0.69 -8.83 20.48
N SER A 281 0.41 -8.92 19.75
CA SER A 281 0.61 -8.21 18.50
C SER A 281 0.45 -9.14 17.30
N SER A 282 0.08 -8.57 16.15
CA SER A 282 0.24 -9.25 14.88
C SER A 282 1.72 -9.29 14.47
N PRO A 283 2.13 -10.20 13.58
CA PRO A 283 3.43 -10.09 12.93
C PRO A 283 3.62 -8.73 12.26
N GLY A 284 4.80 -8.13 12.40
CA GLY A 284 5.12 -6.88 11.72
C GLY A 284 5.26 -7.09 10.21
N ARG A 285 4.72 -6.18 9.43
CA ARG A 285 4.82 -6.17 7.96
C ARG A 285 5.32 -4.80 7.47
N PRO A 286 6.30 -4.75 6.54
CA PRO A 286 6.85 -3.50 6.03
C PRO A 286 5.95 -2.94 4.92
N TYR A 287 5.04 -2.05 5.26
CA TYR A 287 4.09 -1.47 4.31
C TYR A 287 4.30 0.01 4.01
N PHE A 288 5.02 0.71 4.90
CA PHE A 288 5.17 2.15 4.79
C PHE A 288 6.65 2.53 4.69
N PRO A 289 7.21 2.68 3.46
CA PRO A 289 8.49 3.34 3.30
C PRO A 289 8.40 4.80 3.76
N PHE A 290 9.33 5.20 4.62
CA PHE A 290 9.58 6.57 5.00
C PHE A 290 10.71 7.12 4.15
N TYR A 291 10.53 8.33 3.62
CA TYR A 291 11.45 8.89 2.65
C TYR A 291 11.54 10.41 2.72
N LEU A 292 12.59 10.94 2.14
CA LEU A 292 12.74 12.36 1.83
C LEU A 292 12.43 12.59 0.36
N MET A 293 11.63 13.61 0.07
CA MET A 293 11.40 14.16 -1.25
C MET A 293 12.35 15.34 -1.44
N LEU A 294 13.22 15.27 -2.44
CA LEU A 294 14.11 16.37 -2.83
C LEU A 294 13.51 17.05 -4.06
N ASN A 295 13.27 18.36 -3.98
CA ASN A 295 12.61 19.09 -5.05
C ASN A 295 13.52 19.28 -6.25
N ALA A 296 13.49 18.33 -7.18
CA ALA A 296 14.34 18.32 -8.37
C ALA A 296 13.91 19.33 -9.46
N SER A 297 12.79 20.04 -9.28
CA SER A 297 12.29 21.00 -10.27
C SER A 297 13.00 22.35 -10.25
N ARG A 298 13.79 22.62 -9.19
CA ARG A 298 14.45 23.91 -8.98
C ARG A 298 15.78 23.76 -8.25
N PRO A 299 16.67 24.79 -8.29
CA PRO A 299 17.83 24.84 -7.42
C PRO A 299 17.45 24.71 -5.93
N PRO A 300 18.28 24.03 -5.09
CA PRO A 300 19.56 23.45 -5.49
C PRO A 300 19.45 22.02 -6.07
N PHE A 301 18.32 21.34 -5.91
CA PHE A 301 18.17 19.92 -6.20
C PHE A 301 17.83 19.57 -7.67
N ASN A 302 17.80 20.54 -8.58
CA ASN A 302 17.89 20.26 -10.01
C ASN A 302 19.28 19.67 -10.37
N ASP A 303 20.32 19.89 -9.54
CA ASP A 303 21.62 19.24 -9.67
C ASP A 303 21.64 17.87 -8.96
N LYS A 304 21.85 16.80 -9.72
CA LYS A 304 21.94 15.42 -9.21
C LYS A 304 23.01 15.26 -8.13
N ARG A 305 24.15 15.94 -8.26
CA ARG A 305 25.26 15.86 -7.28
C ARG A 305 24.80 16.28 -5.88
N LEU A 306 23.95 17.31 -5.79
CA LEU A 306 23.42 17.77 -4.52
C LEU A 306 22.41 16.78 -3.92
N ARG A 307 21.59 16.13 -4.75
CA ARG A 307 20.69 15.06 -4.29
C ARG A 307 21.48 13.86 -3.76
N GLN A 308 22.53 13.47 -4.47
CA GLN A 308 23.44 12.41 -4.02
C GLN A 308 24.19 12.77 -2.74
N ALA A 309 24.62 14.03 -2.57
CA ALA A 309 25.26 14.49 -1.33
C ALA A 309 24.35 14.28 -0.12
N ILE A 310 23.05 14.61 -0.23
CA ILE A 310 22.09 14.33 0.83
C ILE A 310 22.03 12.81 1.11
N ALA A 311 21.86 11.99 0.06
CA ALA A 311 21.71 10.53 0.21
C ALA A 311 22.94 9.86 0.86
N TRP A 312 24.17 10.37 0.60
CA TRP A 312 25.41 9.91 1.22
C TRP A 312 25.65 10.44 2.62
N THR A 313 24.96 11.51 3.03
CA THR A 313 25.09 12.08 4.40
C THR A 313 24.23 11.33 5.40
N ILE A 314 23.11 10.76 4.99
CA ILE A 314 22.08 10.20 5.88
C ILE A 314 22.54 8.88 6.49
N ASP A 315 22.64 8.86 7.83
CA ASP A 315 22.72 7.63 8.62
C ASP A 315 21.31 7.12 8.94
N ARG A 316 20.90 6.16 8.15
CA ARG A 316 19.57 5.51 8.26
C ARG A 316 19.42 4.77 9.60
N SER A 317 20.49 4.13 10.04
CA SER A 317 20.50 3.34 11.29
C SER A 317 20.34 4.22 12.51
N GLU A 318 21.03 5.38 12.52
CA GLU A 318 20.89 6.37 13.60
C GLU A 318 19.45 6.92 13.66
N ILE A 319 18.84 7.24 12.50
CA ILE A 319 17.44 7.68 12.44
C ILE A 319 16.50 6.60 13.00
N VAL A 320 16.63 5.35 12.54
CA VAL A 320 15.77 4.26 13.01
C VAL A 320 15.93 4.01 14.50
N LYS A 321 17.14 4.03 15.02
CA LYS A 321 17.41 3.82 16.43
C LYS A 321 16.85 4.95 17.31
N LEU A 322 17.11 6.22 16.97
CA LEU A 322 16.80 7.37 17.83
C LEU A 322 15.33 7.84 17.70
N VAL A 323 14.74 7.69 16.52
CA VAL A 323 13.37 8.16 16.25
C VAL A 323 12.36 7.04 16.35
N TYR A 324 12.69 5.86 15.83
CA TYR A 324 11.75 4.74 15.69
C TYR A 324 12.03 3.59 16.67
N TYR A 325 13.03 3.73 17.56
CA TYR A 325 13.34 2.74 18.63
C TYR A 325 13.52 1.32 18.07
N ASP A 326 14.20 1.20 16.93
CA ASP A 326 14.45 -0.06 16.19
C ASP A 326 13.17 -0.82 15.76
N THR A 327 12.03 -0.14 15.70
CA THR A 327 10.74 -0.75 15.25
C THR A 327 10.52 -0.68 13.74
N HIS A 328 11.41 -0.03 13.01
CA HIS A 328 11.42 0.04 11.54
C HIS A 328 12.54 -0.83 10.96
N VAL A 329 12.37 -1.27 9.72
CA VAL A 329 13.44 -1.85 8.92
C VAL A 329 14.31 -0.73 8.37
N VAL A 330 15.62 -0.79 8.60
CA VAL A 330 16.59 0.09 7.94
C VAL A 330 16.70 -0.33 6.48
N THR A 331 16.34 0.53 5.55
CA THR A 331 16.31 0.19 4.12
C THR A 331 16.53 1.42 3.24
N ALA A 332 17.00 1.19 2.03
CA ALA A 332 17.07 2.20 0.96
C ALA A 332 16.04 1.91 -0.17
N GLU A 333 15.25 0.84 -0.05
CA GLU A 333 14.24 0.46 -1.02
C GLU A 333 12.82 0.51 -0.42
N PRO A 334 11.78 0.75 -1.22
CA PRO A 334 10.42 0.86 -0.71
C PRO A 334 9.79 -0.49 -0.34
N THR A 335 10.35 -1.61 -0.80
CA THR A 335 9.81 -2.97 -0.62
C THR A 335 10.88 -3.92 -0.02
N PRO A 336 11.29 -3.71 1.26
CA PRO A 336 12.27 -4.61 1.90
C PRO A 336 11.65 -5.96 2.24
N GLU A 337 12.49 -6.92 2.65
CA GLU A 337 12.02 -8.19 3.23
C GLU A 337 10.97 -7.98 4.33
N PRO A 338 9.93 -8.82 4.41
CA PRO A 338 9.68 -10.03 3.61
C PRO A 338 8.83 -9.82 2.34
N SER A 339 8.87 -8.65 1.73
CA SER A 339 8.17 -8.41 0.47
C SER A 339 8.67 -9.36 -0.63
N PRO A 340 7.77 -9.92 -1.47
CA PRO A 340 8.18 -10.72 -2.63
C PRO A 340 8.93 -9.90 -3.70
N TRP A 341 8.97 -8.57 -3.53
CA TRP A 341 9.70 -7.63 -4.36
C TRP A 341 11.01 -7.13 -3.74
N ALA A 342 11.39 -7.62 -2.56
CA ALA A 342 12.63 -7.22 -1.93
C ALA A 342 13.82 -7.52 -2.84
N THR A 343 14.72 -6.54 -2.98
CA THR A 343 15.91 -6.68 -3.83
C THR A 343 17.21 -6.68 -3.04
N GLY A 344 17.21 -6.11 -1.83
CA GLY A 344 18.41 -5.86 -1.05
C GLY A 344 19.34 -4.81 -1.65
N VAL A 345 18.88 -4.10 -2.70
CA VAL A 345 19.69 -3.08 -3.38
C VAL A 345 19.82 -1.85 -2.49
N ASN A 346 21.08 -1.45 -2.26
CA ASN A 346 21.44 -0.20 -1.61
C ASN A 346 22.63 0.43 -2.35
N ALA A 347 22.38 1.46 -3.15
CA ALA A 347 23.42 2.21 -3.86
C ALA A 347 24.34 3.00 -2.90
N HIS A 348 23.93 3.16 -1.63
CA HIS A 348 24.67 3.86 -0.58
C HIS A 348 25.13 2.86 0.51
N LYS A 349 25.44 1.60 0.10
CA LYS A 349 25.91 0.55 1.01
C LYS A 349 27.21 1.01 1.72
N GLY A 350 27.28 0.70 3.01
CA GLY A 350 28.41 1.07 3.85
C GLY A 350 28.11 2.21 4.82
N GLY A 351 26.86 2.70 4.85
CA GLY A 351 26.41 3.78 5.73
C GLY A 351 26.76 5.16 5.17
N PRO A 352 26.72 6.24 5.98
CA PRO A 352 27.05 7.58 5.54
C PRO A 352 28.52 7.69 5.09
N ASN A 353 28.76 8.40 3.99
CA ASN A 353 30.11 8.73 3.51
C ASN A 353 30.23 10.25 3.39
N LEU A 354 30.66 10.87 4.51
CA LEU A 354 30.73 12.32 4.62
C LEU A 354 31.76 12.95 3.69
N GLU A 355 32.87 12.26 3.40
CA GLU A 355 33.89 12.77 2.48
C GLU A 355 33.36 12.80 1.04
N LYS A 356 32.67 11.73 0.62
CA LYS A 356 32.01 11.72 -0.69
C LYS A 356 30.90 12.78 -0.79
N ALA A 357 30.13 12.99 0.27
CA ALA A 357 29.12 14.03 0.32
C ALA A 357 29.73 15.44 0.18
N LYS A 358 30.81 15.73 0.92
CA LYS A 358 31.55 17.00 0.82
C LYS A 358 32.13 17.21 -0.58
N GLN A 359 32.71 16.16 -1.18
CA GLN A 359 33.21 16.24 -2.55
C GLN A 359 32.10 16.60 -3.55
N LEU A 360 30.93 15.93 -3.46
CA LEU A 360 29.78 16.22 -4.33
C LEU A 360 29.25 17.66 -4.14
N LEU A 361 29.26 18.17 -2.89
CA LEU A 361 28.91 19.56 -2.59
C LEU A 361 29.93 20.54 -3.22
N ALA A 362 31.22 20.24 -3.11
CA ALA A 362 32.29 21.05 -3.70
C ALA A 362 32.18 21.07 -5.23
N ASP A 363 32.01 19.90 -5.88
CA ASP A 363 31.86 19.76 -7.33
C ASP A 363 30.61 20.51 -7.85
N ALA A 364 29.61 20.67 -7.01
CA ALA A 364 28.39 21.45 -7.30
C ALA A 364 28.52 22.94 -6.93
N GLY A 365 29.73 23.40 -6.53
CA GLY A 365 29.98 24.81 -6.16
C GLY A 365 29.34 25.22 -4.82
N LYS A 366 29.14 24.26 -3.90
CA LYS A 366 28.49 24.47 -2.58
C LYS A 366 29.42 24.13 -1.39
N ALA A 367 30.73 24.17 -1.60
CA ALA A 367 31.72 23.91 -0.53
C ALA A 367 31.61 24.88 0.65
N SER A 368 31.13 26.11 0.43
CA SER A 368 30.95 27.13 1.49
C SER A 368 29.70 26.93 2.35
N GLY A 369 28.93 25.88 2.06
CA GLY A 369 27.70 25.57 2.79
C GLY A 369 26.43 25.85 2.00
N LEU A 370 25.30 25.38 2.56
CA LEU A 370 23.97 25.48 1.95
C LEU A 370 22.93 25.54 3.07
N THR A 371 21.91 26.40 2.92
CA THR A 371 20.75 26.41 3.81
C THR A 371 19.55 25.84 3.07
N LEU A 372 18.89 24.86 3.69
CA LEU A 372 17.75 24.12 3.14
C LEU A 372 16.58 24.15 4.12
N THR A 373 15.36 24.05 3.58
CA THR A 373 14.14 23.84 4.36
C THR A 373 13.72 22.38 4.33
N TYR A 374 13.23 21.87 5.45
CA TYR A 374 12.60 20.56 5.56
C TYR A 374 11.15 20.71 5.98
N LEU A 375 10.22 20.48 5.05
CA LEU A 375 8.80 20.51 5.33
C LEU A 375 8.31 19.15 5.85
N VAL A 376 7.46 19.20 6.87
CA VAL A 376 6.91 18.00 7.50
C VAL A 376 5.54 18.29 8.10
N LYS A 377 4.66 17.27 8.14
CA LYS A 377 3.37 17.37 8.83
C LYS A 377 3.56 17.44 10.33
N SER A 378 3.02 18.48 10.98
CA SER A 378 3.08 18.64 12.44
C SER A 378 2.38 17.51 13.21
N GLN A 379 1.35 16.91 12.59
CA GLN A 379 0.59 15.77 13.13
C GLN A 379 1.34 14.43 13.10
N VAL A 380 2.56 14.39 12.52
CA VAL A 380 3.41 13.18 12.45
C VAL A 380 4.71 13.40 13.23
N PRO A 381 4.69 13.27 14.57
CA PRO A 381 5.81 13.62 15.44
C PRO A 381 7.13 12.92 15.09
N VAL A 382 7.07 11.68 14.60
CA VAL A 382 8.27 10.94 14.19
C VAL A 382 8.99 11.58 12.99
N LEU A 383 8.25 12.20 12.05
CA LEU A 383 8.87 12.94 10.94
C LEU A 383 9.48 14.27 11.40
N VAL A 384 8.89 14.92 12.41
CA VAL A 384 9.46 16.13 13.02
C VAL A 384 10.79 15.78 13.68
N LYS A 385 10.83 14.73 14.52
CA LYS A 385 12.07 14.22 15.16
C LYS A 385 13.10 13.78 14.12
N THR A 386 12.66 13.15 13.02
CA THR A 386 13.55 12.81 11.89
C THR A 386 14.25 14.07 11.37
N GLY A 387 13.52 15.19 11.24
CA GLY A 387 14.09 16.47 10.83
C GLY A 387 15.18 16.99 11.77
N GLU A 388 15.01 16.79 13.07
CA GLU A 388 16.02 17.17 14.08
C GLU A 388 17.31 16.34 13.94
N ILE A 389 17.20 15.03 13.75
CA ILE A 389 18.36 14.16 13.49
C ILE A 389 19.03 14.52 12.17
N LEU A 390 18.24 14.75 11.11
CA LEU A 390 18.76 15.17 9.80
C LEU A 390 19.52 16.50 9.90
N ARG A 391 19.08 17.44 10.71
CA ARG A 391 19.77 18.72 10.96
C ARG A 391 21.20 18.47 11.47
N GLU A 392 21.35 17.59 12.44
CA GLU A 392 22.66 17.27 13.00
C GLU A 392 23.55 16.49 12.02
N GLN A 393 22.96 15.57 11.23
CA GLN A 393 23.70 14.83 10.22
C GLN A 393 24.19 15.75 9.10
N LEU A 394 23.32 16.59 8.56
CA LEU A 394 23.61 17.50 7.45
C LEU A 394 24.61 18.59 7.84
N LYS A 395 24.60 19.04 9.08
CA LYS A 395 25.58 19.98 9.62
C LYS A 395 27.03 19.47 9.49
N LYS A 396 27.27 18.15 9.56
CA LYS A 396 28.59 17.52 9.41
C LYS A 396 29.22 17.75 8.02
N VAL A 397 28.40 18.11 7.04
CA VAL A 397 28.84 18.42 5.66
C VAL A 397 28.62 19.88 5.25
N GLY A 398 28.35 20.76 6.25
CA GLY A 398 28.19 22.21 6.01
C GLY A 398 26.78 22.63 5.58
N ILE A 399 25.76 21.75 5.72
CA ILE A 399 24.38 22.08 5.37
C ILE A 399 23.59 22.46 6.64
N THR A 400 22.98 23.64 6.61
CA THR A 400 22.03 24.09 7.63
C THR A 400 20.62 23.69 7.22
N LEU A 401 19.89 22.99 8.12
CA LEU A 401 18.53 22.55 7.85
C LEU A 401 17.52 23.28 8.76
N ASP A 402 16.59 24.01 8.15
CA ASP A 402 15.45 24.62 8.82
C ASP A 402 14.25 23.67 8.80
N VAL A 403 13.88 23.15 9.97
CA VAL A 403 12.76 22.21 10.11
C VAL A 403 11.46 22.99 10.29
N ARG A 404 10.52 22.80 9.36
CA ARG A 404 9.25 23.53 9.30
C ARG A 404 8.05 22.58 9.42
N PRO A 405 7.54 22.32 10.63
CA PRO A 405 6.29 21.58 10.81
C PRO A 405 5.10 22.42 10.36
N LEU A 406 4.26 21.85 9.50
CA LEU A 406 3.08 22.49 8.93
C LEU A 406 1.83 21.64 9.19
N GLU A 407 0.67 22.30 9.30
CA GLU A 407 -0.62 21.62 9.26
C GLU A 407 -0.82 20.87 7.93
N SER A 408 -1.56 19.76 7.96
CA SER A 408 -1.70 18.88 6.79
C SER A 408 -2.14 19.60 5.52
N GLY A 409 -3.10 20.52 5.61
CA GLY A 409 -3.58 21.30 4.46
C GLY A 409 -2.47 22.15 3.86
N GLN A 410 -1.77 22.92 4.69
CA GLN A 410 -0.67 23.78 4.29
C GLN A 410 0.52 22.96 3.75
N TYR A 411 0.83 21.83 4.39
CA TYR A 411 1.86 20.91 3.89
C TYR A 411 1.58 20.44 2.46
N PHE A 412 0.34 20.02 2.17
CA PHE A 412 -0.05 19.60 0.82
C PHE A 412 -0.05 20.75 -0.18
N GLU A 413 -0.46 21.95 0.21
CA GLU A 413 -0.38 23.13 -0.64
C GLU A 413 1.05 23.44 -1.05
N GLU A 414 1.99 23.43 -0.10
CA GLU A 414 3.42 23.64 -0.36
C GLU A 414 4.01 22.52 -1.25
N LEU A 415 3.61 21.23 -1.05
CA LEU A 415 4.03 20.12 -1.90
C LEU A 415 3.54 20.29 -3.34
N VAL A 416 2.24 20.54 -3.54
CA VAL A 416 1.64 20.73 -4.87
C VAL A 416 2.24 21.95 -5.56
N GLY A 417 2.45 23.04 -4.80
CA GLY A 417 3.09 24.26 -5.28
C GLY A 417 4.61 24.13 -5.49
N LYS A 418 5.22 22.99 -5.09
CA LYS A 418 6.67 22.76 -5.13
C LYS A 418 7.50 23.83 -4.42
N LYS A 419 6.96 24.34 -3.30
CA LYS A 419 7.57 25.45 -2.51
C LYS A 419 8.39 24.89 -1.33
N PHE A 420 9.25 23.90 -1.57
CA PHE A 420 10.08 23.26 -0.57
C PHE A 420 11.44 22.88 -1.16
N ASP A 421 12.43 22.63 -0.30
CA ASP A 421 13.70 22.02 -0.72
C ASP A 421 13.65 20.52 -0.42
N ILE A 422 13.41 20.15 0.83
CA ILE A 422 13.21 18.78 1.27
C ILE A 422 11.84 18.66 1.93
N ALA A 423 11.12 17.58 1.68
CA ALA A 423 9.90 17.26 2.41
C ALA A 423 9.95 15.82 2.92
N GLY A 424 9.54 15.59 4.17
CA GLY A 424 9.42 14.26 4.76
C GLY A 424 8.07 13.64 4.45
N GLY A 425 8.08 12.38 4.04
CA GLY A 425 6.86 11.66 3.72
C GLY A 425 6.94 10.17 3.99
N TYR A 426 5.78 9.54 3.93
CA TYR A 426 5.62 8.09 3.89
C TYR A 426 4.49 7.73 2.92
N TRP A 427 4.52 6.51 2.40
CA TRP A 427 3.53 6.02 1.43
C TRP A 427 3.25 4.55 1.68
N SER A 428 2.08 4.06 1.30
CA SER A 428 1.79 2.64 1.38
C SER A 428 2.24 1.91 0.11
N VAL A 429 3.11 0.90 0.26
CA VAL A 429 3.54 0.03 -0.83
C VAL A 429 3.41 -1.41 -0.38
N THR A 430 2.40 -2.09 -0.84
CA THR A 430 2.07 -3.41 -0.30
C THR A 430 2.22 -4.54 -1.30
N VAL A 431 1.66 -4.39 -2.49
CA VAL A 431 1.51 -5.51 -3.42
C VAL A 431 2.46 -5.41 -4.61
N ASP A 432 2.68 -4.19 -5.12
CA ASP A 432 3.50 -3.98 -6.32
C ASP A 432 4.28 -2.66 -6.23
N PRO A 433 5.59 -2.64 -6.51
CA PRO A 433 6.41 -1.44 -6.44
C PRO A 433 6.06 -0.36 -7.46
N ASP A 434 5.30 -0.68 -8.50
CA ASP A 434 4.76 0.31 -9.43
C ASP A 434 3.91 1.38 -8.72
N MET A 435 3.23 0.97 -7.64
CA MET A 435 2.42 1.89 -6.81
C MET A 435 3.23 2.96 -6.08
N PHE A 436 4.53 2.80 -5.98
CA PHE A 436 5.44 3.79 -5.42
C PHE A 436 6.15 4.58 -6.51
N TYR A 437 6.88 3.88 -7.37
CA TYR A 437 7.76 4.54 -8.32
C TYR A 437 7.01 5.31 -9.41
N TYR A 438 6.00 4.72 -10.03
CA TYR A 438 5.30 5.38 -11.13
C TYR A 438 4.59 6.67 -10.69
N PRO A 439 3.72 6.69 -9.67
CA PRO A 439 3.07 7.92 -9.25
C PRO A 439 4.07 8.97 -8.72
N MET A 440 5.13 8.56 -8.04
CA MET A 440 6.05 9.49 -7.38
C MET A 440 7.15 10.02 -8.30
N GLN A 441 7.45 9.35 -9.43
CA GLN A 441 8.64 9.64 -10.24
C GLN A 441 8.37 9.84 -11.73
N HIS A 442 7.24 9.37 -12.28
CA HIS A 442 6.93 9.58 -13.69
C HIS A 442 6.55 11.04 -13.94
N SER A 443 7.10 11.64 -15.00
CA SER A 443 6.95 13.09 -15.29
C SER A 443 5.49 13.52 -15.51
N SER A 444 4.63 12.63 -16.04
CA SER A 444 3.21 12.88 -16.26
C SER A 444 2.33 12.74 -15.01
N SER A 445 2.89 12.26 -13.91
CA SER A 445 2.10 12.03 -12.70
C SER A 445 1.86 13.32 -11.90
N ALA A 446 0.62 13.57 -11.55
CA ALA A 446 0.26 14.66 -10.63
C ALA A 446 0.81 14.47 -9.21
N TRP A 447 1.21 13.24 -8.84
CA TRP A 447 1.79 12.89 -7.55
C TRP A 447 3.33 12.99 -7.51
N ASN A 448 3.95 13.35 -8.64
CA ASN A 448 5.37 13.65 -8.69
C ASN A 448 5.67 15.00 -8.02
N PHE A 449 5.56 15.03 -6.70
CA PHE A 449 5.81 16.24 -5.90
C PHE A 449 7.27 16.69 -5.96
N CYS A 450 8.22 15.76 -6.14
CA CYS A 450 9.63 16.10 -6.35
C CYS A 450 9.85 16.91 -7.62
N GLY A 451 8.89 16.92 -8.54
CA GLY A 451 9.03 17.57 -9.83
C GLY A 451 10.16 17.01 -10.68
N PHE A 452 10.58 15.79 -10.39
CA PHE A 452 11.61 15.08 -11.12
C PHE A 452 11.13 14.81 -12.54
N LYS A 453 11.92 15.24 -13.55
CA LYS A 453 11.61 15.05 -14.96
C LYS A 453 12.84 14.47 -15.65
N SER A 454 12.67 13.29 -16.24
CA SER A 454 13.72 12.60 -16.98
C SER A 454 13.08 11.65 -17.97
N GLU A 455 13.38 11.80 -19.25
CA GLU A 455 12.92 10.87 -20.29
C GLU A 455 13.37 9.43 -20.03
N GLU A 456 14.58 9.27 -19.47
CA GLU A 456 15.10 7.96 -19.10
C GLU A 456 14.32 7.35 -17.93
N ALA A 457 13.91 8.17 -16.93
CA ALA A 457 13.03 7.71 -15.85
C ALA A 457 11.69 7.22 -16.40
N ASP A 458 11.04 8.04 -17.23
CA ASP A 458 9.75 7.72 -17.82
C ASP A 458 9.83 6.43 -18.65
N LYS A 459 10.88 6.29 -19.47
CA LYS A 459 11.12 5.09 -20.27
C LYS A 459 11.30 3.84 -19.40
N ARG A 460 12.06 3.92 -18.31
CA ARG A 460 12.26 2.81 -17.36
C ARG A 460 10.99 2.43 -16.63
N LEU A 461 10.24 3.44 -16.17
CA LEU A 461 8.96 3.24 -15.48
C LEU A 461 7.92 2.63 -16.42
N ASP A 462 7.83 3.14 -17.64
CA ASP A 462 6.92 2.60 -18.66
C ASP A 462 7.31 1.16 -19.03
N ALA A 463 8.57 0.87 -19.23
CA ALA A 463 9.03 -0.49 -19.52
C ALA A 463 8.67 -1.44 -18.37
N PHE A 464 8.86 -1.04 -17.13
CA PHE A 464 8.50 -1.83 -15.96
C PHE A 464 6.98 -2.02 -15.84
N ARG A 465 6.20 -0.94 -15.98
CA ARG A 465 4.74 -0.93 -15.86
C ARG A 465 4.04 -1.74 -16.95
N PHE A 466 4.51 -1.65 -18.20
CA PHE A 466 3.88 -2.28 -19.36
C PHE A 466 4.48 -3.64 -19.74
N THR A 467 5.34 -4.19 -18.91
CA THR A 467 5.76 -5.58 -19.00
C THR A 467 4.73 -6.46 -18.31
N ALA A 468 4.00 -7.30 -19.06
CA ALA A 468 2.94 -8.16 -18.53
C ALA A 468 3.48 -9.28 -17.64
N SER A 469 4.66 -9.85 -17.96
CA SER A 469 5.26 -10.98 -17.24
C SER A 469 5.76 -10.57 -15.84
N PRO A 470 5.23 -11.13 -14.74
CA PRO A 470 5.74 -10.87 -13.39
C PRO A 470 7.20 -11.27 -13.21
N ALA A 471 7.62 -12.37 -13.85
CA ALA A 471 9.01 -12.84 -13.80
C ALA A 471 9.97 -11.86 -14.50
N ALA A 472 9.57 -11.30 -15.65
CA ALA A 472 10.35 -10.29 -16.34
C ALA A 472 10.44 -9.01 -15.52
N ARG A 473 9.33 -8.55 -14.92
CA ARG A 473 9.31 -7.39 -14.04
C ARG A 473 10.23 -7.58 -12.83
N LYS A 474 10.21 -8.76 -12.20
CA LYS A 474 11.13 -9.07 -11.09
C LYS A 474 12.60 -9.00 -11.48
N LYS A 475 12.96 -9.36 -12.71
CA LYS A 475 14.34 -9.21 -13.22
C LYS A 475 14.73 -7.74 -13.45
N MET A 476 13.78 -6.90 -13.86
CA MET A 476 14.01 -5.47 -14.11
C MET A 476 14.11 -4.65 -12.82
N TYR A 477 13.40 -5.07 -11.77
CA TYR A 477 13.19 -4.28 -10.57
C TYR A 477 14.49 -3.90 -9.81
N PRO A 478 15.49 -4.76 -9.61
CA PRO A 478 16.73 -4.39 -8.91
C PRO A 478 17.51 -3.26 -9.62
N GLU A 479 17.52 -3.24 -10.97
CA GLU A 479 18.15 -2.17 -11.73
C GLU A 479 17.35 -0.87 -11.61
N LEU A 480 16.02 -0.93 -11.66
CA LEU A 480 15.14 0.22 -11.46
C LEU A 480 15.37 0.85 -10.08
N VAL A 481 15.42 0.04 -9.02
CA VAL A 481 15.69 0.50 -7.64
C VAL A 481 17.05 1.20 -7.58
N ARG A 482 18.11 0.57 -8.09
CA ARG A 482 19.46 1.14 -8.10
C ARG A 482 19.49 2.49 -8.80
N TRP A 483 18.89 2.57 -9.98
CA TRP A 483 18.88 3.77 -10.79
C TRP A 483 18.19 4.94 -10.06
N PHE A 484 17.02 4.72 -9.45
CA PHE A 484 16.33 5.77 -8.68
C PHE A 484 17.06 6.17 -7.40
N GLN A 485 17.74 5.23 -6.73
CA GLN A 485 18.59 5.57 -5.60
C GLN A 485 19.76 6.47 -6.03
N GLU A 486 20.36 6.24 -7.20
CA GLU A 486 21.43 7.06 -7.77
C GLU A 486 20.93 8.42 -8.27
N GLU A 487 19.67 8.54 -8.72
CA GLU A 487 19.06 9.83 -9.05
C GLU A 487 18.76 10.68 -7.81
N GLY A 488 18.43 10.05 -6.69
CA GLY A 488 18.32 10.69 -5.38
C GLY A 488 17.17 11.66 -5.22
N SER A 489 16.17 11.68 -6.09
CA SER A 489 14.97 12.53 -5.93
C SER A 489 14.05 12.07 -4.80
N LEU A 490 14.04 10.76 -4.53
CA LEU A 490 13.45 10.14 -3.35
C LEU A 490 14.52 9.37 -2.58
N VAL A 491 14.70 9.70 -1.31
CA VAL A 491 15.67 9.02 -0.44
C VAL A 491 14.91 8.24 0.63
N VAL A 492 14.68 6.97 0.37
CA VAL A 492 14.08 6.05 1.35
C VAL A 492 15.10 5.79 2.46
N PHE A 493 14.67 5.86 3.72
CA PHE A 493 15.55 5.65 4.86
C PHE A 493 15.09 4.55 5.83
N SER A 494 13.79 4.26 5.86
CA SER A 494 13.24 3.15 6.66
C SER A 494 11.90 2.67 6.11
N ASN A 495 11.44 1.52 6.59
CA ASN A 495 10.09 1.04 6.36
C ASN A 495 9.48 0.60 7.70
N GLU A 496 8.28 1.09 7.99
CA GLU A 496 7.57 0.77 9.21
C GLU A 496 7.15 -0.70 9.21
N LEU A 497 7.44 -1.40 10.29
CA LEU A 497 6.87 -2.71 10.56
C LEU A 497 5.50 -2.54 11.21
N GLN A 498 4.47 -2.37 10.38
CA GLN A 498 3.11 -2.22 10.87
C GLN A 498 2.69 -3.43 11.70
N ARG A 499 2.34 -3.19 12.96
CA ARG A 499 1.80 -4.18 13.89
C ARG A 499 0.49 -3.68 14.47
N TYR A 500 -0.43 -4.60 14.64
CA TYR A 500 -1.69 -4.35 15.34
C TYR A 500 -1.66 -5.03 16.70
N TRP A 501 -2.27 -4.39 17.67
CA TRP A 501 -2.30 -4.88 19.05
C TRP A 501 -3.71 -5.21 19.47
N MET A 502 -3.89 -6.32 20.16
CA MET A 502 -5.22 -6.81 20.49
C MET A 502 -5.26 -7.58 21.80
N LYS A 503 -6.44 -7.67 22.38
CA LYS A 503 -6.68 -8.55 23.53
C LYS A 503 -6.47 -10.02 23.16
N PRO A 504 -6.04 -10.89 24.10
CA PRO A 504 -5.77 -12.30 23.82
C PRO A 504 -6.97 -13.07 23.26
N ASN A 505 -8.20 -12.67 23.66
CA ASN A 505 -9.44 -13.30 23.17
C ASN A 505 -9.83 -12.92 21.73
N VAL A 506 -9.22 -11.93 21.10
CA VAL A 506 -9.43 -11.63 19.67
C VAL A 506 -8.68 -12.67 18.85
N GLN A 507 -9.39 -13.46 18.08
CA GLN A 507 -8.85 -14.52 17.23
C GLN A 507 -9.17 -14.26 15.76
N GLY A 508 -8.41 -14.87 14.82
CA GLY A 508 -8.64 -14.75 13.39
C GLY A 508 -8.33 -13.37 12.78
N SER A 509 -7.85 -12.42 13.58
CA SER A 509 -7.43 -11.10 13.08
C SER A 509 -5.99 -11.13 12.60
N THR A 510 -5.78 -11.40 11.30
CA THR A 510 -4.46 -11.39 10.67
C THR A 510 -4.37 -10.22 9.71
N PRO A 511 -3.34 -9.37 9.80
CA PRO A 511 -3.08 -8.39 8.75
C PRO A 511 -2.67 -9.14 7.49
N LEU A 512 -3.32 -8.81 6.39
CA LEU A 512 -2.99 -9.35 5.07
C LEU A 512 -1.80 -8.59 4.47
N SER A 513 -1.11 -9.20 3.52
CA SER A 513 0.03 -8.59 2.83
C SER A 513 -0.33 -7.34 2.00
N SER A 514 -1.61 -7.03 1.88
CA SER A 514 -2.16 -5.88 1.14
C SER A 514 -2.62 -4.70 2.02
N LEU A 515 -2.19 -4.61 3.29
CA LEU A 515 -2.71 -3.62 4.27
C LEU A 515 -4.21 -3.77 4.58
N GLU A 516 -4.82 -4.83 4.14
CA GLU A 516 -6.24 -5.04 4.40
C GLU A 516 -6.51 -5.39 5.85
N LEU A 517 -7.47 -4.69 6.42
CA LEU A 517 -8.00 -4.94 7.75
C LEU A 517 -9.43 -5.47 7.62
N ARG A 518 -9.55 -6.74 7.25
CA ARG A 518 -10.85 -7.41 7.15
C ARG A 518 -11.09 -8.27 8.39
N PHE A 519 -12.25 -8.09 8.99
CA PHE A 519 -12.66 -8.82 10.20
C PHE A 519 -13.62 -9.98 9.92
N GLU A 520 -13.75 -10.42 8.66
CA GLU A 520 -14.65 -11.55 8.30
C GLU A 520 -14.29 -12.87 8.98
N ASP A 521 -13.00 -13.06 9.29
CA ASP A 521 -12.44 -14.22 9.98
C ASP A 521 -12.22 -14.00 11.47
N THR A 522 -12.49 -12.80 11.97
CA THR A 522 -12.26 -12.44 13.37
C THR A 522 -13.41 -12.88 14.27
N TRP A 523 -13.06 -13.43 15.44
CA TRP A 523 -14.00 -13.86 16.45
C TRP A 523 -13.45 -13.64 17.86
N LEU A 524 -14.32 -13.65 18.86
CA LEU A 524 -13.97 -13.49 20.27
C LEU A 524 -14.04 -14.84 21.00
N ALA A 525 -12.89 -15.28 21.57
CA ALA A 525 -12.78 -16.54 22.30
C ALA A 525 -13.44 -16.47 23.67
#